data_232d62475d416a39a6a25eff702f9ee1
#
_entry.id   232d62475d416a39a6a25eff702f9ee1
#
_cell.length_a   1.000
_cell.length_b   1.000
_cell.length_c   1.000
_cell.angle_alpha   90.00
_cell.angle_beta   90.00
_cell.angle_gamma   90.00
#
_symmetry.space_group_name_H-M   'P 1'
#
loop_
_entity.id
_entity.type
_entity.pdbx_description
1 polymer ?
#
loop_
_entity_poly.entity_id
_entity_poly.type
_entity_poly.pdbx_seq_one_letter_code
_entity_poly.pdbx_strand_id
1 'polypeptide(L)' 'MFPMKFRVIVEPDEDGMFVAECPNLPGCISQGRTREEALVNIKDAIGGYLDSLRKHNEPAPLPVTEELVEVPA' A
#
# COMPACT_ATOMS: atom_id res chain seq x y z
N MET A 1 -19.66 6.73 6.37
CA MET A 1 -18.37 6.01 6.40
C MET A 1 -17.26 6.90 5.85
N PHE A 2 -16.18 7.03 6.56
CA PHE A 2 -15.06 7.85 6.13
C PHE A 2 -14.05 7.00 5.36
N PRO A 3 -13.47 7.51 4.27
CA PRO A 3 -12.42 6.78 3.57
C PRO A 3 -11.18 6.63 4.45
N MET A 4 -10.56 5.47 4.39
CA MET A 4 -9.29 5.24 5.07
C MET A 4 -8.16 5.61 4.13
N LYS A 5 -7.09 6.18 4.68
CA LYS A 5 -5.90 6.52 3.92
C LYS A 5 -4.79 5.54 4.26
N PHE A 6 -4.15 5.03 3.22
CA PHE A 6 -3.02 4.12 3.36
C PHE A 6 -1.81 4.70 2.65
N ARG A 7 -0.66 4.52 3.28
CA ARG A 7 0.60 4.89 2.68
C ARG A 7 1.00 3.80 1.70
N VAL A 8 1.40 4.21 0.50
CA VAL A 8 1.85 3.29 -0.55
C VAL A 8 3.21 3.75 -1.05
N ILE A 9 4.13 2.82 -1.21
CA ILE A 9 5.44 3.07 -1.79
C ILE A 9 5.42 2.50 -3.21
N VAL A 10 5.84 3.30 -4.19
CA VAL A 10 5.90 2.86 -5.59
C VAL A 10 7.34 3.00 -6.06
N GLU A 11 7.89 1.91 -6.59
CA GLU A 11 9.27 1.88 -7.08
C GLU A 11 9.33 1.18 -8.43
N PRO A 12 10.22 1.63 -9.34
CA PRO A 12 10.47 0.88 -10.56
C PRO A 12 11.28 -0.37 -10.24
N ASP A 13 11.04 -1.46 -10.96
CA ASP A 13 11.86 -2.66 -10.84
C ASP A 13 12.87 -2.75 -11.98
N GLU A 14 13.64 -3.82 -12.00
CA GLU A 14 14.68 -4.02 -13.01
C GLU A 14 14.14 -4.21 -14.42
N ASP A 15 12.91 -4.65 -14.56
CA ASP A 15 12.28 -4.93 -15.85
C ASP A 15 11.48 -3.76 -16.40
N GLY A 16 11.53 -2.61 -15.75
CA GLY A 16 10.77 -1.44 -16.18
C GLY A 16 9.32 -1.44 -15.71
N MET A 17 8.94 -2.38 -14.88
CA MET A 17 7.63 -2.39 -14.23
C MET A 17 7.68 -1.53 -12.98
N PHE A 18 6.51 -1.12 -12.51
CA PHE A 18 6.39 -0.41 -11.24
C PHE A 18 5.77 -1.33 -10.21
N VAL A 19 6.37 -1.37 -9.03
CA VAL A 19 5.88 -2.17 -7.91
C VAL A 19 5.32 -1.24 -6.85
N ALA A 20 4.12 -1.51 -6.38
CA ALA A 20 3.48 -0.75 -5.32
C ALA A 20 3.33 -1.64 -4.09
N GLU A 21 3.61 -1.10 -2.94
CA GLU A 21 3.53 -1.83 -1.67
C GLU A 21 2.83 -0.97 -0.64
N CYS A 22 1.99 -1.60 0.17
CA CYS A 22 1.37 -0.96 1.33
C CYS A 22 2.04 -1.50 2.59
N PRO A 23 3.02 -0.76 3.18
CA PRO A 23 3.77 -1.28 4.33
C PRO A 23 2.92 -1.61 5.54
N ASN A 24 1.78 -0.93 5.71
CA ASN A 24 0.89 -1.17 6.84
C ASN A 24 0.12 -2.49 6.74
N LEU A 25 0.10 -3.10 5.57
CA LEU A 25 -0.59 -4.38 5.33
C LEU A 25 0.44 -5.39 4.85
N PRO A 26 0.97 -6.25 5.74
CA PRO A 26 2.01 -7.20 5.36
C PRO A 26 1.61 -8.06 4.16
N GLY A 27 2.47 -8.11 3.17
CA GLY A 27 2.23 -8.90 1.95
C GLY A 27 1.33 -8.23 0.92
N CYS A 28 0.86 -7.01 1.17
CA CYS A 28 0.01 -6.29 0.21
C CYS A 28 0.89 -5.59 -0.80
N ILE A 29 1.12 -6.25 -1.93
CA ILE A 29 2.00 -5.78 -3.00
C ILE A 29 1.26 -5.94 -4.32
N SER A 30 1.49 -5.00 -5.23
CA SER A 30 0.95 -5.09 -6.58
C SER A 30 1.94 -4.49 -7.57
N GLN A 31 1.66 -4.59 -8.85
CA GLN A 31 2.54 -4.05 -9.87
C GLN A 31 1.75 -3.56 -11.07
N GLY A 32 2.39 -2.78 -11.94
CA GLY A 32 1.82 -2.30 -13.15
C GLY A 32 2.89 -1.87 -14.13
N ARG A 33 2.52 -1.68 -15.39
CA ARG A 33 3.45 -1.22 -16.43
C ARG A 33 3.78 0.25 -16.30
N THR A 34 2.89 0.99 -15.64
CA THR A 34 3.09 2.40 -15.35
C THR A 34 2.87 2.63 -13.86
N ARG A 35 3.34 3.77 -13.38
CA ARG A 35 3.10 4.17 -12.01
C ARG A 35 1.61 4.22 -11.68
N GLU A 36 0.82 4.79 -12.60
CA GLU A 36 -0.62 4.92 -12.43
C GLU A 36 -1.31 3.57 -12.36
N GLU A 37 -0.90 2.64 -13.20
CA GLU A 37 -1.45 1.28 -13.20
C GLU A 37 -1.12 0.57 -11.88
N ALA A 38 0.11 0.71 -11.39
CA ALA A 38 0.50 0.13 -10.11
C ALA A 38 -0.34 0.70 -8.96
N LEU A 39 -0.63 2.01 -8.99
CA LEU A 39 -1.47 2.64 -7.97
C LEU A 39 -2.91 2.13 -8.00
N VAL A 40 -3.48 1.97 -9.19
CA VAL A 40 -4.83 1.39 -9.32
C VAL A 40 -4.85 -0.03 -8.79
N ASN A 41 -3.84 -0.82 -9.13
CA ASN A 41 -3.78 -2.21 -8.72
C ASN A 41 -3.56 -2.38 -7.22
N ILE A 42 -2.73 -1.54 -6.60
CA ILE A 42 -2.53 -1.62 -5.14
C ILE A 42 -3.79 -1.19 -4.37
N LYS A 43 -4.51 -0.21 -4.90
CA LYS A 43 -5.77 0.22 -4.30
C LYS A 43 -6.77 -0.94 -4.26
N ASP A 44 -6.86 -1.69 -5.34
CA ASP A 44 -7.72 -2.86 -5.42
C ASP A 44 -7.26 -3.96 -4.45
N ALA A 45 -5.95 -4.18 -4.37
CA ALA A 45 -5.37 -5.16 -3.46
C ALA A 45 -5.64 -4.80 -1.99
N ILE A 46 -5.54 -3.51 -1.64
CA ILE A 46 -5.86 -3.04 -0.28
C ILE A 46 -7.32 -3.32 0.04
N GLY A 47 -8.23 -3.03 -0.89
CA GLY A 47 -9.64 -3.30 -0.70
C GLY A 47 -9.92 -4.77 -0.41
N GLY A 48 -9.31 -5.67 -1.18
CA GLY A 48 -9.44 -7.10 -0.96
C GLY A 48 -8.86 -7.57 0.37
N TYR A 49 -7.72 -6.99 0.76
CA TYR A 49 -7.08 -7.29 2.03
C TYR A 49 -8.00 -6.92 3.21
N LEU A 50 -8.58 -5.71 3.16
CA LEU A 50 -9.50 -5.25 4.21
C LEU A 50 -10.77 -6.10 4.26
N ASP A 51 -11.29 -6.51 3.11
CA ASP A 51 -12.44 -7.41 3.07
C ASP A 51 -12.14 -8.75 3.72
N SER A 52 -10.94 -9.28 3.48
CA SER A 52 -10.50 -10.53 4.10
C SER A 52 -10.44 -10.41 5.62
N LEU A 53 -9.89 -9.29 6.12
CA LEU A 53 -9.85 -9.04 7.57
C LEU A 53 -11.25 -9.03 8.17
N ARG A 54 -12.19 -8.36 7.52
CA ARG A 54 -13.57 -8.30 8.02
C ARG A 54 -14.23 -9.67 8.05
N LYS A 55 -14.01 -10.48 7.01
CA LYS A 55 -14.59 -11.84 6.95
C LYS A 55 -14.07 -12.74 8.05
N HIS A 56 -12.86 -12.50 8.54
CA HIS A 56 -12.24 -13.29 9.60
C HIS A 56 -12.33 -12.61 10.96
N ASN A 57 -13.11 -11.53 11.08
CA ASN A 57 -13.25 -10.75 12.31
C ASN A 57 -11.93 -10.26 12.87
N GLU A 58 -10.96 -10.00 11.99
CA GLU A 58 -9.68 -9.43 12.38
C GLU A 58 -9.74 -7.91 12.31
N PRO A 59 -9.12 -7.21 13.29
CA PRO A 59 -9.14 -5.76 13.27
C PRO A 59 -8.30 -5.20 12.13
N ALA A 60 -8.73 -4.06 11.57
CA ALA A 60 -7.92 -3.34 10.61
C ALA A 60 -6.67 -2.80 11.32
N PRO A 61 -5.51 -2.78 10.63
CA PRO A 61 -4.29 -2.25 11.23
C PRO A 61 -4.40 -0.76 11.53
N LEU A 62 -3.65 -0.31 12.54
CA LEU A 62 -3.58 1.10 12.88
C LEU A 62 -2.90 1.88 11.74
N PRO A 63 -3.30 3.14 11.54
CA PRO A 63 -2.67 3.95 10.50
C PRO A 63 -1.17 4.14 10.77
N VAL A 64 -0.41 4.18 9.67
CA VAL A 64 1.02 4.47 9.74
C VAL A 64 1.20 5.98 9.73
N THR A 65 2.05 6.49 10.62
CA THR A 65 2.41 7.90 10.61
C THR A 65 3.74 8.08 9.88
N GLU A 66 3.90 9.23 9.25
CA GLU A 66 5.15 9.60 8.58
C GLU A 66 5.76 10.79 9.29
N GLU A 67 7.06 10.70 9.50
CA GLU A 67 7.82 11.76 10.13
C GLU A 67 9.00 12.12 9.26
N LEU A 68 9.26 13.41 9.13
CA LEU A 68 10.47 13.91 8.48
C LEU A 68 11.47 14.23 9.57
N VAL A 69 12.62 13.60 9.49
CA VAL A 69 13.66 13.77 10.50
C VAL A 69 14.88 14.41 9.85
N GLU A 70 15.38 15.50 10.46
CA GLU A 70 16.62 16.12 9.99
C GLU A 70 17.81 15.38 10.58
N VAL A 71 18.75 15.05 9.72
CA VAL A 71 20.00 14.40 10.12
C VAL A 71 21.15 15.23 9.58
N PRO A 72 22.10 15.66 10.43
CA PRO A 72 23.29 16.35 9.95
C PRO A 72 24.09 15.44 9.03
N ALA A 73 24.46 15.92 7.86
CA ALA A 73 25.22 15.13 6.90
C ALA A 73 26.59 15.74 6.61
#